data_5a1e187c88c95b992c6a6f40e5857d16
#
_entry.id   5a1e187c88c95b992c6a6f40e5857d16
#
_cell.length_a   1.000
_cell.length_b   1.000
_cell.length_c   1.000
_cell.angle_alpha   90.00
_cell.angle_beta   90.00
_cell.angle_gamma   90.00
#
_symmetry.space_group_name_H-M   'P 1'
#
loop_
_entity.id
_entity.type
_entity.pdbx_description
1 polymer ?
#
loop_
_entity_poly.entity_id
_entity_poly.type
_entity_poly.pdbx_seq_one_letter_code
_entity_poly.pdbx_strand_id
1 'polypeptide(L)'
;MKKAGLLVTIMTLLIGNMNAETQEQEVINIVSTVFAAAATDDTAKFDSVIAPDFYIFDGGLRFNGDTIMAFIKAQHAAGKHYEWHVTEPDVHIRGDIAWIAYVNKGSITDASGTTQVKWLESAFLQKLAGSWKIVFMHSTRVPPKQT
;
A
#
# COMPACT_ATOMS: atom_id res chain seq x y z
N MET A 1 15.26 -16.40 -69.66
CA MET A 1 14.24 -16.42 -68.57
C MET A 1 14.96 -16.23 -67.26
N LYS A 2 14.94 -15.02 -66.70
CA LYS A 2 15.58 -14.70 -65.44
C LYS A 2 14.50 -14.75 -64.30
N LYS A 3 14.68 -15.68 -63.40
CA LYS A 3 13.81 -15.76 -62.19
C LYS A 3 14.30 -14.75 -61.10
N ALA A 4 13.49 -13.75 -60.85
CA ALA A 4 13.72 -12.82 -59.76
C ALA A 4 13.26 -13.47 -58.44
N GLY A 5 14.19 -13.74 -57.55
CA GLY A 5 13.89 -14.21 -56.18
C GLY A 5 13.49 -13.03 -55.30
N LEU A 6 12.29 -13.05 -54.77
CA LEU A 6 11.79 -12.08 -53.78
C LEU A 6 12.34 -12.44 -52.39
N LEU A 7 13.26 -11.62 -51.90
CA LEU A 7 13.80 -11.75 -50.55
C LEU A 7 12.82 -11.07 -49.59
N VAL A 8 12.05 -11.86 -48.84
CA VAL A 8 11.19 -11.34 -47.76
C VAL A 8 12.04 -11.23 -46.50
N THR A 9 12.40 -10.01 -46.13
CA THR A 9 13.08 -9.72 -44.88
C THR A 9 12.04 -9.68 -43.78
N ILE A 10 12.01 -10.73 -42.96
CA ILE A 10 11.18 -10.76 -41.74
C ILE A 10 11.88 -9.91 -40.66
N MET A 11 11.38 -8.71 -40.48
CA MET A 11 11.82 -7.81 -39.40
C MET A 11 11.13 -8.26 -38.09
N THR A 12 11.84 -9.06 -37.32
CA THR A 12 11.38 -9.46 -35.96
C THR A 12 11.44 -8.24 -35.04
N LEU A 13 10.29 -7.61 -34.79
CA LEU A 13 10.18 -6.61 -33.72
C LEU A 13 10.40 -7.32 -32.38
N LEU A 14 11.56 -7.11 -31.77
CA LEU A 14 11.82 -7.34 -30.39
C LEU A 14 11.02 -6.29 -29.61
N ILE A 15 9.75 -6.59 -29.27
CA ILE A 15 9.00 -5.85 -28.28
C ILE A 15 9.66 -6.19 -26.95
N GLY A 16 10.51 -5.30 -26.47
CA GLY A 16 11.05 -5.38 -25.12
C GLY A 16 9.87 -5.44 -24.15
N ASN A 17 9.77 -6.55 -23.41
CA ASN A 17 8.90 -6.64 -22.23
C ASN A 17 9.36 -5.59 -21.23
N MET A 18 8.83 -4.36 -21.33
CA MET A 18 8.68 -3.51 -20.17
C MET A 18 7.67 -4.25 -19.30
N ASN A 19 8.11 -4.83 -18.19
CA ASN A 19 7.24 -5.42 -17.19
C ASN A 19 6.30 -4.32 -16.71
N ALA A 20 5.12 -4.24 -17.33
CA ALA A 20 4.04 -3.44 -16.77
C ALA A 20 3.75 -4.04 -15.39
N GLU A 21 3.80 -3.21 -14.38
CA GLU A 21 3.42 -3.57 -13.02
C GLU A 21 2.02 -4.19 -13.05
N THR A 22 1.82 -5.33 -12.41
CA THR A 22 0.49 -5.95 -12.36
C THR A 22 -0.43 -5.08 -11.52
N GLN A 23 -1.74 -5.11 -11.78
CA GLN A 23 -2.71 -4.34 -10.97
C GLN A 23 -2.66 -4.76 -9.49
N GLU A 24 -2.36 -6.02 -9.21
CA GLU A 24 -2.16 -6.49 -7.83
C GLU A 24 -0.96 -5.80 -7.17
N GLN A 25 0.15 -5.69 -7.89
CA GLN A 25 1.34 -4.99 -7.39
C GLN A 25 1.07 -3.50 -7.21
N GLU A 26 0.30 -2.85 -8.09
CA GLU A 26 -0.15 -1.47 -7.90
C GLU A 26 -0.92 -1.30 -6.58
N VAL A 27 -1.88 -2.20 -6.29
CA VAL A 27 -2.66 -2.18 -5.04
C VAL A 27 -1.74 -2.33 -3.82
N ILE A 28 -0.80 -3.28 -3.85
CA ILE A 28 0.18 -3.48 -2.77
C ILE A 28 1.04 -2.24 -2.56
N ASN A 29 1.49 -1.61 -3.64
CA ASN A 29 2.33 -0.40 -3.60
C ASN A 29 1.57 0.80 -3.05
N ILE A 30 0.30 0.98 -3.40
CA ILE A 30 -0.57 2.02 -2.83
C ILE A 30 -0.71 1.85 -1.32
N VAL A 31 -0.99 0.64 -0.84
CA VAL A 31 -1.10 0.36 0.61
C VAL A 31 0.25 0.56 1.31
N SER A 32 1.35 0.09 0.72
CA SER A 32 2.69 0.29 1.28
C SER A 32 3.08 1.78 1.35
N THR A 33 2.59 2.59 0.39
CA THR A 33 2.84 4.03 0.36
C THR A 33 2.19 4.76 1.54
N VAL A 34 1.01 4.32 2.00
CA VAL A 34 0.39 4.86 3.22
C VAL A 34 1.34 4.77 4.41
N PHE A 35 1.93 3.60 4.64
CA PHE A 35 2.84 3.38 5.76
C PHE A 35 4.15 4.12 5.60
N ALA A 36 4.72 4.17 4.38
CA ALA A 36 5.93 4.93 4.10
C ALA A 36 5.72 6.44 4.32
N ALA A 37 4.55 6.97 3.97
CA ALA A 37 4.18 8.36 4.22
C ALA A 37 3.98 8.63 5.73
N ALA A 38 3.27 7.73 6.42
CA ALA A 38 3.04 7.83 7.86
C ALA A 38 4.36 7.79 8.67
N ALA A 39 5.30 6.91 8.29
CA ALA A 39 6.60 6.79 8.97
C ALA A 39 7.47 8.05 8.89
N THR A 40 7.22 8.93 7.90
CA THR A 40 8.00 10.15 7.66
C THR A 40 7.17 11.43 7.85
N ASP A 41 5.96 11.34 8.38
CA ASP A 41 5.02 12.45 8.53
C ASP A 41 4.70 13.20 7.22
N ASP A 42 4.82 12.51 6.07
CA ASP A 42 4.60 13.06 4.73
C ASP A 42 3.09 13.05 4.40
N THR A 43 2.36 14.06 4.86
CA THR A 43 0.92 14.20 4.64
C THR A 43 0.58 14.29 3.15
N ALA A 44 1.38 14.99 2.34
CA ALA A 44 1.11 15.13 0.91
C ALA A 44 1.19 13.78 0.18
N LYS A 45 2.17 12.95 0.53
CA LYS A 45 2.31 11.59 0.01
C LYS A 45 1.16 10.69 0.48
N PHE A 46 0.75 10.82 1.76
CA PHE A 46 -0.40 10.10 2.31
C PHE A 46 -1.68 10.45 1.52
N ASP A 47 -1.98 11.73 1.34
CA ASP A 47 -3.16 12.25 0.63
C ASP A 47 -3.16 11.81 -0.85
N SER A 48 -1.97 11.63 -1.44
CA SER A 48 -1.86 11.20 -2.85
C SER A 48 -2.39 9.80 -3.10
N VAL A 49 -2.55 8.95 -2.09
CA VAL A 49 -2.97 7.54 -2.23
C VAL A 49 -4.30 7.21 -1.58
N ILE A 50 -4.93 8.15 -0.88
CA ILE A 50 -6.25 7.98 -0.28
C ILE A 50 -7.34 8.71 -1.08
N ALA A 51 -8.59 8.26 -0.95
CA ALA A 51 -9.75 8.96 -1.48
C ALA A 51 -10.12 10.16 -0.59
N PRO A 52 -10.84 11.18 -1.12
CA PRO A 52 -11.23 12.36 -0.33
C PRO A 52 -12.10 12.05 0.90
N ASP A 53 -12.86 10.95 0.85
CA ASP A 53 -13.75 10.47 1.92
C ASP A 53 -13.15 9.31 2.71
N PHE A 54 -11.84 9.11 2.60
CA PHE A 54 -11.10 8.06 3.31
C PHE A 54 -11.37 8.05 4.81
N TYR A 55 -11.48 6.84 5.35
CA TYR A 55 -11.45 6.63 6.79
C TYR A 55 -10.80 5.30 7.17
N ILE A 56 -10.33 5.20 8.42
CA ILE A 56 -9.75 3.99 8.98
C ILE A 56 -10.35 3.72 10.36
N PHE A 57 -10.60 2.45 10.65
CA PHE A 57 -10.77 1.96 12.02
C PHE A 57 -9.43 1.46 12.54
N ASP A 58 -8.95 2.05 13.61
CA ASP A 58 -7.73 1.66 14.31
C ASP A 58 -7.87 1.87 15.81
N GLY A 59 -7.41 0.91 16.62
CA GLY A 59 -7.47 0.97 18.07
C GLY A 59 -8.88 1.17 18.67
N GLY A 60 -9.91 0.75 17.93
CA GLY A 60 -11.32 0.93 18.35
C GLY A 60 -11.90 2.32 18.05
N LEU A 61 -11.15 3.17 17.35
CA LEU A 61 -11.57 4.52 16.95
C LEU A 61 -11.71 4.62 15.44
N ARG A 62 -12.45 5.64 14.98
CA ARG A 62 -12.56 6.00 13.56
C ARG A 62 -11.80 7.30 13.33
N PHE A 63 -10.89 7.28 12.34
CA PHE A 63 -10.13 8.44 11.88
C PHE A 63 -10.42 8.72 10.41
N ASN A 64 -10.34 9.99 10.00
CA ASN A 64 -10.13 10.38 8.60
C ASN A 64 -8.63 10.56 8.32
N GLY A 65 -8.25 10.94 7.08
CA GLY A 65 -6.85 11.10 6.70
C GLY A 65 -6.08 12.08 7.57
N ASP A 66 -6.65 13.27 7.80
CA ASP A 66 -6.02 14.32 8.60
C ASP A 66 -5.82 13.88 10.07
N THR A 67 -6.85 13.28 10.65
CA THR A 67 -6.82 12.91 12.07
C THR A 67 -5.91 11.73 12.35
N ILE A 68 -5.79 10.75 11.46
CA ILE A 68 -4.83 9.64 11.66
C ILE A 68 -3.39 10.14 11.49
N MET A 69 -3.10 10.98 10.50
CA MET A 69 -1.77 11.57 10.32
C MET A 69 -1.38 12.48 11.49
N ALA A 70 -2.30 13.30 11.98
CA ALA A 70 -2.08 14.11 13.17
C ALA A 70 -1.79 13.26 14.41
N PHE A 71 -2.52 12.15 14.59
CA PHE A 71 -2.29 11.20 15.68
C PHE A 71 -0.89 10.58 15.60
N ILE A 72 -0.49 10.06 14.44
CA ILE A 72 0.83 9.44 14.24
C ILE A 72 1.94 10.46 14.50
N LYS A 73 1.83 11.67 13.94
CA LYS A 73 2.78 12.76 14.15
C LYS A 73 2.92 13.14 15.63
N ALA A 74 1.82 13.15 16.38
CA ALA A 74 1.86 13.37 17.82
C ALA A 74 2.58 12.25 18.58
N GLN A 75 2.44 10.99 18.15
CA GLN A 75 3.21 9.86 18.71
C GLN A 75 4.71 10.00 18.40
N HIS A 76 5.09 10.41 17.17
CA HIS A 76 6.49 10.68 16.82
C HIS A 76 7.06 11.81 17.67
N ALA A 77 6.33 12.91 17.85
CA ALA A 77 6.73 14.01 18.74
C ALA A 77 6.87 13.60 20.21
N ALA A 78 6.13 12.57 20.65
CA ALA A 78 6.26 11.97 21.97
C ALA A 78 7.40 10.92 22.08
N GLY A 79 8.24 10.79 21.03
CA GLY A 79 9.40 9.90 21.00
C GLY A 79 9.11 8.45 20.60
N LYS A 80 7.92 8.17 20.05
CA LYS A 80 7.64 6.86 19.46
C LYS A 80 7.96 6.86 17.97
N HIS A 81 8.58 5.78 17.49
CA HIS A 81 8.85 5.54 16.09
C HIS A 81 8.25 4.22 15.67
N TYR A 82 7.63 4.21 14.50
CA TYR A 82 6.95 3.05 13.95
C TYR A 82 7.64 2.58 12.68
N GLU A 83 7.76 1.27 12.54
CA GLU A 83 8.09 0.61 11.28
C GLU A 83 6.92 -0.28 10.88
N TRP A 84 6.61 -0.31 9.58
CA TRP A 84 5.53 -1.11 9.01
C TRP A 84 5.98 -1.77 7.73
N HIS A 85 5.66 -3.04 7.58
CA HIS A 85 5.94 -3.82 6.37
C HIS A 85 4.72 -4.64 6.01
N VAL A 86 4.13 -4.34 4.85
CA VAL A 86 3.05 -5.12 4.26
C VAL A 86 3.60 -6.48 3.86
N THR A 87 3.11 -7.54 4.48
CA THR A 87 3.51 -8.93 4.23
C THR A 87 2.28 -9.80 4.03
N GLU A 88 2.45 -10.92 3.36
CA GLU A 88 1.37 -11.89 3.12
C GLU A 88 0.12 -11.25 2.47
N PRO A 89 0.28 -10.44 1.41
CA PRO A 89 -0.84 -9.75 0.79
C PRO A 89 -1.75 -10.76 0.07
N ASP A 90 -3.06 -10.65 0.28
CA ASP A 90 -4.12 -11.33 -0.43
C ASP A 90 -4.99 -10.29 -1.13
N VAL A 91 -4.78 -10.12 -2.45
CA VAL A 91 -5.36 -9.05 -3.27
C VAL A 91 -6.46 -9.60 -4.16
N HIS A 92 -7.59 -8.91 -4.18
CA HIS A 92 -8.71 -9.22 -5.04
C HIS A 92 -9.15 -7.99 -5.83
N ILE A 93 -9.31 -8.13 -7.15
CA ILE A 93 -9.69 -7.04 -8.04
C ILE A 93 -10.97 -7.40 -8.80
N ARG A 94 -11.89 -6.45 -8.89
CA ARG A 94 -13.14 -6.54 -9.64
C ARG A 94 -13.44 -5.20 -10.33
N GLY A 95 -13.02 -5.08 -11.60
CA GLY A 95 -13.12 -3.83 -12.36
C GLY A 95 -12.36 -2.70 -11.66
N ASP A 96 -13.06 -1.64 -11.28
CA ASP A 96 -12.48 -0.46 -10.62
C ASP A 96 -12.50 -0.55 -9.08
N ILE A 97 -12.74 -1.74 -8.53
CA ILE A 97 -12.76 -2.01 -7.10
C ILE A 97 -11.71 -3.05 -6.77
N ALA A 98 -11.00 -2.86 -5.65
CA ALA A 98 -10.10 -3.85 -5.09
C ALA A 98 -10.23 -3.90 -3.57
N TRP A 99 -9.92 -5.06 -3.00
CA TRP A 99 -9.64 -5.19 -1.58
C TRP A 99 -8.39 -6.03 -1.35
N ILE A 100 -7.73 -5.76 -0.27
CA ILE A 100 -6.53 -6.46 0.15
C ILE A 100 -6.62 -6.77 1.64
N ALA A 101 -6.29 -8.00 2.02
CA ALA A 101 -6.03 -8.40 3.39
C ALA A 101 -4.54 -8.72 3.52
N TYR A 102 -3.92 -8.32 4.63
CA TYR A 102 -2.48 -8.52 4.80
C TYR A 102 -2.09 -8.55 6.28
N VAL A 103 -0.89 -9.06 6.54
CA VAL A 103 -0.23 -8.95 7.83
C VAL A 103 0.78 -7.81 7.75
N ASN A 104 0.60 -6.78 8.54
CA ASN A 104 1.61 -5.74 8.71
C ASN A 104 2.55 -6.17 9.84
N LYS A 105 3.80 -6.39 9.52
CA LYS A 105 4.86 -6.73 10.49
C LYS A 105 5.73 -5.50 10.68
N GLY A 106 6.03 -5.16 11.93
CA GLY A 106 6.81 -3.98 12.20
C GLY A 106 7.25 -3.88 13.64
N SER A 107 7.68 -2.68 14.00
CA SER A 107 8.16 -2.38 15.35
C SER A 107 7.63 -1.05 15.86
N ILE A 108 7.57 -0.94 17.18
CA ILE A 108 7.39 0.33 17.89
C ILE A 108 8.63 0.53 18.76
N THR A 109 9.34 1.63 18.54
CA THR A 109 10.50 2.04 19.33
C THR A 109 10.14 3.27 20.15
N ASP A 110 10.43 3.24 21.44
CA ASP A 110 10.30 4.37 22.36
C ASP A 110 11.44 4.38 23.38
N ALA A 111 11.35 5.18 24.43
CA ALA A 111 12.37 5.29 25.48
C ALA A 111 12.64 3.97 26.21
N SER A 112 11.72 3.01 26.20
CA SER A 112 11.87 1.68 26.82
C SER A 112 12.54 0.65 25.89
N GLY A 113 12.72 0.99 24.60
CA GLY A 113 13.34 0.13 23.60
C GLY A 113 12.40 -0.19 22.43
N THR A 114 12.75 -1.22 21.68
CA THR A 114 12.03 -1.65 20.47
C THR A 114 11.22 -2.90 20.74
N THR A 115 9.91 -2.83 20.43
CA THR A 115 8.97 -3.95 20.53
C THR A 115 8.52 -4.37 19.14
N GLN A 116 8.67 -5.66 18.80
CA GLN A 116 8.13 -6.23 17.56
C GLN A 116 6.62 -6.39 17.68
N VAL A 117 5.90 -5.97 16.67
CA VAL A 117 4.44 -5.96 16.65
C VAL A 117 3.90 -6.46 15.31
N LYS A 118 2.66 -6.91 15.34
CA LYS A 118 1.91 -7.31 14.13
C LYS A 118 0.53 -6.69 14.19
N TRP A 119 0.02 -6.36 13.00
CA TRP A 119 -1.37 -5.97 12.80
C TRP A 119 -1.99 -6.85 11.73
N LEU A 120 -3.23 -7.23 11.91
CA LEU A 120 -4.08 -7.78 10.86
C LEU A 120 -4.84 -6.62 10.26
N GLU A 121 -4.69 -6.44 8.97
CA GLU A 121 -5.20 -5.26 8.29
C GLU A 121 -5.91 -5.60 7.00
N SER A 122 -6.81 -4.74 6.61
CA SER A 122 -7.47 -4.79 5.32
C SER A 122 -7.68 -3.38 4.78
N ALA A 123 -7.69 -3.25 3.46
CA ALA A 123 -8.02 -2.03 2.77
C ALA A 123 -8.98 -2.29 1.62
N PHE A 124 -9.90 -1.36 1.40
CA PHE A 124 -10.76 -1.30 0.23
C PHE A 124 -10.32 -0.12 -0.63
N LEU A 125 -10.13 -0.38 -1.92
CA LEU A 125 -9.64 0.60 -2.89
C LEU A 125 -10.64 0.74 -4.04
N GLN A 126 -10.63 1.92 -4.64
CA GLN A 126 -11.37 2.24 -5.86
C GLN A 126 -10.48 2.99 -6.84
N LYS A 127 -10.64 2.76 -8.15
CA LYS A 127 -10.03 3.61 -9.17
C LYS A 127 -10.79 4.92 -9.29
N LEU A 128 -10.12 6.02 -8.98
CA LEU A 128 -10.62 7.38 -9.17
C LEU A 128 -9.75 8.07 -10.23
N ALA A 129 -10.36 8.53 -11.30
CA ALA A 129 -9.65 9.12 -12.45
C ALA A 129 -8.48 8.24 -12.97
N GLY A 130 -8.69 6.91 -13.01
CA GLY A 130 -7.73 5.94 -13.52
C GLY A 130 -6.63 5.51 -12.53
N SER A 131 -6.60 6.05 -11.31
CA SER A 131 -5.63 5.70 -10.27
C SER A 131 -6.30 5.04 -9.07
N TRP A 132 -5.68 4.01 -8.52
CA TRP A 132 -6.14 3.38 -7.29
C TRP A 132 -6.02 4.34 -6.10
N LYS A 133 -7.09 4.43 -5.31
CA LYS A 133 -7.16 5.19 -4.05
C LYS A 133 -7.76 4.33 -2.96
N ILE A 134 -7.21 4.42 -1.76
CA ILE A 134 -7.77 3.74 -0.59
C ILE A 134 -8.98 4.53 -0.10
N VAL A 135 -10.12 3.86 -0.02
CA VAL A 135 -11.38 4.43 0.49
C VAL A 135 -11.55 4.11 1.97
N PHE A 136 -11.16 2.91 2.37
CA PHE A 136 -11.33 2.43 3.72
C PHE A 136 -10.17 1.52 4.13
N MET A 137 -9.78 1.61 5.41
CA MET A 137 -8.87 0.67 6.06
C MET A 137 -9.40 0.20 7.40
N HIS A 138 -8.97 -0.98 7.80
CA HIS A 138 -9.16 -1.49 9.16
C HIS A 138 -7.84 -2.10 9.65
N SER A 139 -7.45 -1.74 10.86
CA SER A 139 -6.25 -2.22 11.52
C SER A 139 -6.59 -2.81 12.89
N THR A 140 -6.07 -3.98 13.18
CA THR A 140 -6.20 -4.64 14.48
C THR A 140 -4.82 -5.12 14.93
N ARG A 141 -4.33 -4.58 16.04
CA ARG A 141 -3.08 -5.04 16.64
C ARG A 141 -3.25 -6.46 17.20
N VAL A 142 -2.35 -7.36 16.82
CA VAL A 142 -2.31 -8.70 17.38
C VAL A 142 -1.76 -8.64 18.81
N PRO A 143 -2.49 -9.14 19.82
CA PRO A 143 -1.97 -9.15 21.18
C PRO A 143 -0.72 -10.05 21.26
N PRO A 144 0.22 -9.73 22.17
CA PRO A 144 1.36 -10.63 22.42
C PRO A 144 0.84 -12.00 22.89
N LYS A 145 1.55 -13.06 22.51
CA LYS A 145 1.22 -14.40 23.00
C LYS A 145 1.29 -14.37 24.53
N GLN A 146 0.21 -14.78 25.19
CA GLN A 146 0.25 -15.06 26.61
C GLN A 146 1.14 -16.30 26.81
N THR A 147 2.23 -16.16 27.51
CA THR A 147 3.15 -17.25 27.93
C THR A 147 2.62 -17.88 29.19
#